data_0a719e7baf97ffd454d94b5cfdc49680
#
_entry.id   0a719e7baf97ffd454d94b5cfdc49680
#
_cell.length_a   1.000
_cell.length_b   1.000
_cell.length_c   1.000
_cell.angle_alpha   90.00
_cell.angle_beta   90.00
_cell.angle_gamma   90.00
#
_symmetry.space_group_name_H-M   'P 1'
#
loop_
_entity.id
_entity.type
_entity.pdbx_description
1 polymer ?
#
loop_
_entity_poly.entity_id
_entity_poly.type
_entity_poly.pdbx_seq_one_letter_code
_entity_poly.pdbx_strand_id
1 'polypeptide(L)'
;MTERLAIFMNTIYIPEGYKPILDEYDTQRAIAYIKGTFQEEFSSALNLKRVSAPLFVTEQSGLNDNLNGYERPVSFDVPAVGKDAQVVHSLAKWKRLALKRYGFSVGNGLYTDMNAIRRDEELDNIHSIYVDQWDWEKIITRENRNLDYLKLIVRAIVRAICDTNDRLHVRFPQLRTNFDPEVAFITTQELEDLYPDLDDKGREDAFVREHHTACIMQIGGKLRSGKPHSSRAPDYDDWQLNCDIFFWNEVLGHALEISSMGIRVDEEALDRQLRISGCDNRRELPFHKMLLSGQLPLTIGGGIGQSRLSMLMMGCAHIGEVQSSVWDAVTIQACEAAGIKLL
;
A
#
# COMPACT_ATOMS: atom_id res chain seq x y z
N MET A 1 29.11 -12.94 -14.47
CA MET A 1 28.78 -12.82 -13.06
C MET A 1 29.17 -11.46 -12.48
N THR A 2 30.15 -10.78 -13.04
CA THR A 2 30.70 -9.49 -12.55
C THR A 2 29.92 -8.26 -13.00
N GLU A 3 29.24 -8.25 -14.13
CA GLU A 3 28.47 -7.09 -14.62
C GLU A 3 27.09 -6.89 -13.95
N ARG A 4 26.45 -7.97 -13.50
CA ARG A 4 25.19 -7.87 -12.73
C ARG A 4 25.39 -7.34 -11.32
N LEU A 5 26.55 -7.56 -10.71
CA LEU A 5 26.89 -7.04 -9.37
C LEU A 5 27.13 -5.50 -9.37
N ALA A 6 27.58 -4.94 -10.48
CA ALA A 6 27.86 -3.49 -10.57
C ALA A 6 26.60 -2.63 -10.70
N ILE A 7 25.46 -3.20 -11.13
CA ILE A 7 24.18 -2.48 -11.30
C ILE A 7 23.43 -2.37 -9.94
N PHE A 8 23.68 -3.28 -9.00
CA PHE A 8 23.00 -3.33 -7.70
C PHE A 8 23.68 -2.52 -6.58
N MET A 9 24.84 -1.90 -6.81
CA MET A 9 25.59 -1.20 -5.76
C MET A 9 25.00 0.16 -5.31
N ASN A 10 23.86 0.59 -5.85
CA ASN A 10 23.28 1.92 -5.57
C ASN A 10 21.87 1.89 -4.94
N THR A 11 21.33 0.76 -4.54
CA THR A 11 19.94 0.66 -4.08
C THR A 11 19.76 0.79 -2.57
N ILE A 12 20.80 0.55 -1.76
CA ILE A 12 20.73 0.64 -0.29
C ILE A 12 21.45 1.89 0.19
N TYR A 13 20.67 2.79 0.81
CA TYR A 13 21.19 3.99 1.44
C TYR A 13 21.05 3.88 2.97
N ILE A 14 22.15 4.01 3.69
CA ILE A 14 22.16 4.08 5.15
C ILE A 14 22.76 5.43 5.55
N PRO A 15 22.00 6.26 6.29
CA PRO A 15 22.50 7.56 6.73
C PRO A 15 23.77 7.41 7.57
N GLU A 16 24.73 8.33 7.40
CA GLU A 16 25.95 8.36 8.18
C GLU A 16 25.64 8.47 9.69
N GLY A 17 26.22 7.59 10.48
CA GLY A 17 26.00 7.56 11.93
C GLY A 17 24.67 6.97 12.36
N TYR A 18 23.85 6.44 11.45
CA TYR A 18 22.61 5.75 11.81
C TYR A 18 22.90 4.58 12.76
N LYS A 19 22.04 4.43 13.75
CA LYS A 19 22.02 3.27 14.66
C LYS A 19 20.58 2.93 15.01
N PRO A 20 20.21 1.63 15.02
CA PRO A 20 18.91 1.20 15.52
C PRO A 20 18.69 1.73 16.97
N ILE A 21 17.49 2.25 17.22
CA ILE A 21 17.13 2.83 18.53
C ILE A 21 16.79 1.74 19.53
N LEU A 22 16.18 0.66 19.08
CA LEU A 22 15.80 -0.50 19.88
C LEU A 22 16.71 -1.68 19.56
N ASP A 23 16.93 -2.54 20.57
CA ASP A 23 17.49 -3.87 20.32
C ASP A 23 16.45 -4.79 19.68
N GLU A 24 16.86 -5.99 19.26
CA GLU A 24 15.99 -6.92 18.53
C GLU A 24 14.79 -7.39 19.37
N TYR A 25 14.96 -7.57 20.66
CA TYR A 25 13.88 -7.97 21.55
C TYR A 25 12.84 -6.87 21.71
N ASP A 26 13.26 -5.65 21.96
CA ASP A 26 12.35 -4.50 22.06
C ASP A 26 11.75 -4.12 20.69
N THR A 27 12.48 -4.34 19.60
CA THR A 27 11.95 -4.22 18.23
C THR A 27 10.74 -5.13 18.02
N GLN A 28 10.84 -6.42 18.38
CA GLN A 28 9.71 -7.36 18.27
C GLN A 28 8.52 -6.94 19.14
N ARG A 29 8.77 -6.42 20.32
CA ARG A 29 7.72 -5.90 21.22
C ARG A 29 7.06 -4.65 20.67
N ALA A 30 7.83 -3.76 20.06
CA ALA A 30 7.33 -2.54 19.43
C ALA A 30 6.47 -2.88 18.19
N ILE A 31 6.92 -3.80 17.33
CA ILE A 31 6.12 -4.29 16.18
C ILE A 31 4.78 -4.86 16.66
N ALA A 32 4.79 -5.73 17.65
CA ALA A 32 3.55 -6.32 18.19
C ALA A 32 2.62 -5.23 18.76
N TYR A 33 3.18 -4.24 19.46
CA TYR A 33 2.42 -3.13 20.02
C TYR A 33 1.82 -2.22 18.93
N ILE A 34 2.62 -1.83 17.93
CA ILE A 34 2.16 -1.03 16.79
C ILE A 34 1.01 -1.75 16.08
N LYS A 35 1.22 -3.03 15.71
CA LYS A 35 0.20 -3.80 14.99
C LYS A 35 -1.11 -3.93 15.78
N GLY A 36 -1.05 -4.23 17.05
CA GLY A 36 -2.23 -4.35 17.91
C GLY A 36 -2.96 -3.01 18.09
N THR A 37 -2.22 -1.96 18.44
CA THR A 37 -2.80 -0.63 18.68
C THR A 37 -3.40 -0.04 17.41
N PHE A 38 -2.68 -0.10 16.29
CA PHE A 38 -3.17 0.45 15.04
C PHE A 38 -4.43 -0.27 14.55
N GLN A 39 -4.50 -1.60 14.66
CA GLN A 39 -5.70 -2.36 14.30
C GLN A 39 -6.94 -1.90 15.08
N GLU A 40 -6.81 -1.62 16.37
CA GLU A 40 -7.90 -1.14 17.21
C GLU A 40 -8.36 0.27 16.79
N GLU A 41 -7.42 1.23 16.68
CA GLU A 41 -7.72 2.61 16.27
C GLU A 41 -8.34 2.66 14.88
N PHE A 42 -7.70 2.02 13.92
CA PHE A 42 -8.10 2.02 12.52
C PHE A 42 -9.47 1.34 12.30
N SER A 43 -9.66 0.15 12.87
CA SER A 43 -10.92 -0.59 12.71
C SER A 43 -12.09 0.13 13.38
N SER A 44 -11.85 0.78 14.51
CA SER A 44 -12.83 1.64 15.19
C SER A 44 -13.18 2.87 14.36
N ALA A 45 -12.17 3.61 13.86
CA ALA A 45 -12.36 4.85 13.10
C ALA A 45 -13.17 4.63 11.82
N LEU A 46 -12.98 3.50 11.13
CA LEU A 46 -13.65 3.21 9.86
C LEU A 46 -14.82 2.23 9.97
N ASN A 47 -15.14 1.72 11.16
CA ASN A 47 -16.18 0.71 11.41
C ASN A 47 -15.93 -0.58 10.61
N LEU A 48 -14.74 -1.17 10.81
CA LEU A 48 -14.29 -2.37 10.12
C LEU A 48 -14.36 -3.60 11.04
N LYS A 49 -14.60 -4.76 10.44
CA LYS A 49 -14.52 -6.06 11.12
C LYS A 49 -13.40 -6.89 10.49
N ARG A 50 -12.58 -7.50 11.33
CA ARG A 50 -11.53 -8.41 10.86
C ARG A 50 -12.17 -9.68 10.28
N VAL A 51 -11.71 -10.10 9.10
CA VAL A 51 -12.16 -11.33 8.43
C VAL A 51 -10.95 -12.18 8.02
N SER A 52 -11.21 -13.47 7.81
CA SER A 52 -10.25 -14.39 7.19
C SER A 52 -10.23 -14.17 5.69
N ALA A 53 -9.05 -14.11 5.10
CA ALA A 53 -8.84 -13.91 3.67
C ALA A 53 -7.94 -15.00 3.07
N PRO A 54 -8.01 -15.25 1.75
CA PRO A 54 -7.15 -16.22 1.09
C PRO A 54 -5.71 -15.71 0.96
N LEU A 55 -4.74 -16.59 1.15
CA LEU A 55 -3.35 -16.36 0.79
C LEU A 55 -3.11 -16.52 -0.73
N PHE A 56 -3.93 -17.34 -1.38
CA PHE A 56 -3.83 -17.64 -2.81
C PHE A 56 -5.21 -17.81 -3.43
N VAL A 57 -5.29 -17.57 -4.71
CA VAL A 57 -6.51 -17.68 -5.53
C VAL A 57 -6.19 -18.42 -6.82
N THR A 58 -7.21 -18.95 -7.52
CA THR A 58 -7.01 -19.48 -8.86
C THR A 58 -6.98 -18.35 -9.89
N GLU A 59 -6.19 -18.47 -10.94
CA GLU A 59 -6.12 -17.48 -12.03
C GLU A 59 -7.50 -17.21 -12.64
N GLN A 60 -8.28 -18.25 -12.88
CA GLN A 60 -9.61 -18.19 -13.50
C GLN A 60 -10.62 -17.39 -12.66
N SER A 61 -10.34 -17.14 -11.39
CA SER A 61 -11.22 -16.31 -10.55
C SER A 61 -11.22 -14.84 -10.95
N GLY A 62 -10.12 -14.36 -11.57
CA GLY A 62 -9.88 -12.95 -11.87
C GLY A 62 -9.71 -12.06 -10.63
N LEU A 63 -9.47 -12.68 -9.47
CA LEU A 63 -9.38 -11.96 -8.18
C LEU A 63 -7.97 -11.49 -7.84
N ASN A 64 -6.92 -12.10 -8.45
CA ASN A 64 -5.56 -11.63 -8.21
C ASN A 64 -5.33 -10.27 -8.86
N ASP A 65 -4.40 -9.50 -8.31
CA ASP A 65 -3.95 -8.24 -8.87
C ASP A 65 -2.83 -8.50 -9.88
N ASN A 66 -2.88 -7.81 -11.00
CA ASN A 66 -1.81 -7.86 -12.01
C ASN A 66 -0.80 -6.72 -11.84
N LEU A 67 -0.91 -5.93 -10.77
CA LEU A 67 -0.06 -4.76 -10.51
C LEU A 67 0.10 -3.88 -11.76
N ASN A 68 1.32 -3.70 -12.25
CA ASN A 68 1.61 -2.96 -13.49
C ASN A 68 1.44 -3.81 -14.77
N GLY A 69 1.19 -5.13 -14.63
CA GLY A 69 0.90 -6.05 -15.72
C GLY A 69 2.09 -6.85 -16.24
N TYR A 70 3.28 -6.65 -15.69
CA TYR A 70 4.50 -7.42 -16.04
C TYR A 70 4.97 -8.32 -14.89
N GLU A 71 4.54 -8.05 -13.66
CA GLU A 71 4.93 -8.84 -12.48
C GLU A 71 4.28 -10.21 -12.53
N ARG A 72 5.07 -11.23 -12.28
CA ARG A 72 4.65 -12.62 -12.32
C ARG A 72 4.22 -13.10 -10.95
N PRO A 73 3.02 -13.67 -10.78
CA PRO A 73 2.65 -14.27 -9.50
C PRO A 73 3.47 -15.51 -9.20
N VAL A 74 3.63 -15.84 -7.93
CA VAL A 74 4.10 -17.16 -7.49
C VAL A 74 2.97 -18.15 -7.66
N SER A 75 3.11 -19.06 -8.62
CA SER A 75 2.11 -20.07 -8.95
C SER A 75 2.57 -21.46 -8.52
N PHE A 76 1.61 -22.31 -8.15
CA PHE A 76 1.84 -23.70 -7.77
C PHE A 76 0.61 -24.55 -8.13
N ASP A 77 0.86 -25.84 -8.38
CA ASP A 77 -0.22 -26.80 -8.63
C ASP A 77 -0.97 -27.19 -7.36
N VAL A 78 -2.27 -27.41 -7.48
CA VAL A 78 -3.12 -27.90 -6.39
C VAL A 78 -3.83 -29.20 -6.85
N PRO A 79 -3.21 -30.37 -6.69
CA PRO A 79 -3.74 -31.63 -7.23
C PRO A 79 -5.17 -31.93 -6.79
N ALA A 80 -5.50 -31.63 -5.54
CA ALA A 80 -6.86 -31.86 -5.00
C ALA A 80 -7.95 -31.03 -5.67
N VAL A 81 -7.59 -29.89 -6.29
CA VAL A 81 -8.52 -28.99 -6.99
C VAL A 81 -8.44 -29.17 -8.51
N GLY A 82 -7.36 -29.77 -8.99
CA GLY A 82 -7.08 -29.94 -10.43
C GLY A 82 -6.86 -28.62 -11.17
N LYS A 83 -6.35 -27.61 -10.48
CA LYS A 83 -6.07 -26.26 -10.99
C LYS A 83 -4.86 -25.67 -10.28
N ASP A 84 -4.15 -24.80 -11.01
CA ASP A 84 -3.10 -23.99 -10.42
C ASP A 84 -3.67 -22.85 -9.56
N ALA A 85 -2.96 -22.53 -8.49
CA ALA A 85 -3.21 -21.40 -7.63
C ALA A 85 -2.04 -20.40 -7.68
N GLN A 86 -2.35 -19.14 -7.37
CA GLN A 86 -1.38 -18.05 -7.34
C GLN A 86 -1.44 -17.37 -5.98
N VAL A 87 -0.28 -17.17 -5.34
CA VAL A 87 -0.20 -16.30 -4.17
C VAL A 87 -0.65 -14.90 -4.57
N VAL A 88 -1.47 -14.27 -3.75
CA VAL A 88 -2.02 -12.96 -4.08
C VAL A 88 -0.94 -11.88 -4.15
N HIS A 89 -1.10 -10.92 -5.06
CA HIS A 89 -0.35 -9.66 -5.05
C HIS A 89 -1.08 -8.57 -4.26
N SER A 90 -2.42 -8.60 -4.26
CA SER A 90 -3.30 -7.81 -3.41
C SER A 90 -4.67 -8.49 -3.27
N LEU A 91 -5.47 -8.03 -2.32
CA LEU A 91 -6.85 -8.50 -2.11
C LEU A 91 -7.92 -7.49 -2.56
N ALA A 92 -7.54 -6.48 -3.35
CA ALA A 92 -8.43 -5.38 -3.72
C ALA A 92 -9.78 -5.86 -4.29
N LYS A 93 -9.75 -6.79 -5.23
CA LYS A 93 -10.98 -7.36 -5.85
C LYS A 93 -11.69 -8.35 -4.92
N TRP A 94 -10.94 -9.17 -4.22
CA TRP A 94 -11.50 -10.17 -3.30
C TRP A 94 -12.30 -9.53 -2.16
N LYS A 95 -11.80 -8.44 -1.56
CA LYS A 95 -12.45 -7.75 -0.44
C LYS A 95 -13.86 -7.28 -0.80
N ARG A 96 -14.02 -6.67 -1.97
CA ARG A 96 -15.32 -6.20 -2.46
C ARG A 96 -16.30 -7.36 -2.65
N LEU A 97 -15.82 -8.49 -3.19
CA LEU A 97 -16.63 -9.71 -3.31
C LEU A 97 -17.01 -10.29 -1.95
N ALA A 98 -16.06 -10.28 -0.98
CA ALA A 98 -16.28 -10.76 0.37
C ALA A 98 -17.35 -9.95 1.12
N LEU A 99 -17.36 -8.62 0.99
CA LEU A 99 -18.41 -7.76 1.56
C LEU A 99 -19.80 -8.19 1.12
N LYS A 100 -19.98 -8.47 -0.18
CA LYS A 100 -21.24 -9.01 -0.70
C LYS A 100 -21.56 -10.39 -0.12
N ARG A 101 -20.60 -11.32 -0.16
CA ARG A 101 -20.79 -12.69 0.29
C ARG A 101 -21.13 -12.82 1.77
N TYR A 102 -20.54 -11.94 2.58
CA TYR A 102 -20.72 -11.97 4.04
C TYR A 102 -21.88 -11.08 4.51
N GLY A 103 -22.60 -10.43 3.60
CA GLY A 103 -23.79 -9.66 3.92
C GLY A 103 -23.51 -8.36 4.68
N PHE A 104 -22.38 -7.71 4.43
CA PHE A 104 -22.10 -6.41 5.04
C PHE A 104 -23.07 -5.34 4.54
N SER A 105 -23.41 -4.41 5.40
CA SER A 105 -24.30 -3.28 5.10
C SER A 105 -23.53 -2.00 4.84
N VAL A 106 -24.20 -1.00 4.24
CA VAL A 106 -23.64 0.33 4.00
C VAL A 106 -23.09 0.93 5.30
N GLY A 107 -21.94 1.58 5.22
CA GLY A 107 -21.25 2.18 6.35
C GLY A 107 -20.39 1.21 7.16
N ASN A 108 -20.48 -0.10 6.90
CA ASN A 108 -19.64 -1.13 7.51
C ASN A 108 -18.60 -1.62 6.50
N GLY A 109 -17.50 -2.14 7.02
CA GLY A 109 -16.43 -2.69 6.20
C GLY A 109 -15.70 -3.85 6.86
N LEU A 110 -14.77 -4.41 6.13
CA LEU A 110 -13.86 -5.45 6.58
C LEU A 110 -12.40 -5.01 6.49
N TYR A 111 -11.55 -5.64 7.28
CA TYR A 111 -10.11 -5.64 7.07
C TYR A 111 -9.54 -7.05 7.31
N THR A 112 -8.37 -7.28 6.81
CA THR A 112 -7.63 -8.53 7.00
C THR A 112 -6.13 -8.28 7.02
N ASP A 113 -5.37 -9.19 7.62
CA ASP A 113 -3.92 -9.24 7.47
C ASP A 113 -3.62 -9.95 6.14
N MET A 114 -3.26 -9.18 5.12
CA MET A 114 -2.85 -9.71 3.83
C MET A 114 -1.35 -9.99 3.84
N ASN A 115 -0.99 -11.15 3.33
CA ASN A 115 0.39 -11.52 3.03
C ASN A 115 0.50 -11.78 1.53
N ALA A 116 1.46 -11.14 0.88
CA ALA A 116 1.70 -11.26 -0.55
C ALA A 116 3.17 -11.54 -0.85
N ILE A 117 3.44 -12.12 -2.01
CA ILE A 117 4.78 -12.33 -2.52
C ILE A 117 4.89 -11.63 -3.87
N ARG A 118 5.76 -10.63 -3.95
CA ARG A 118 6.10 -9.92 -5.19
C ARG A 118 7.48 -10.38 -5.65
N ARG A 119 7.51 -11.51 -6.34
CA ARG A 119 8.77 -12.21 -6.70
C ARG A 119 9.70 -11.43 -7.62
N ASP A 120 9.18 -10.45 -8.34
CA ASP A 120 9.92 -9.61 -9.29
C ASP A 120 10.21 -8.21 -8.70
N GLU A 121 10.03 -8.01 -7.37
CA GLU A 121 10.31 -6.74 -6.70
C GLU A 121 11.80 -6.44 -6.68
N GLU A 122 12.14 -5.18 -6.94
CA GLU A 122 13.49 -4.66 -6.73
C GLU A 122 13.68 -4.31 -5.27
N LEU A 123 14.71 -4.91 -4.63
CA LEU A 123 14.97 -4.72 -3.21
C LEU A 123 15.70 -3.39 -2.99
N ASP A 124 15.20 -2.62 -2.02
CA ASP A 124 15.81 -1.39 -1.55
C ASP A 124 15.52 -1.20 -0.04
N ASN A 125 15.68 0.01 0.48
CA ASN A 125 15.44 0.31 1.89
C ASN A 125 13.99 0.06 2.33
N ILE A 126 13.02 0.17 1.43
CA ILE A 126 11.57 0.18 1.73
C ILE A 126 10.79 -0.90 0.98
N HIS A 127 11.43 -1.63 0.07
CA HIS A 127 10.81 -2.71 -0.71
C HIS A 127 11.37 -4.08 -0.32
N SER A 128 10.46 -5.05 -0.20
CA SER A 128 10.73 -6.45 0.10
C SER A 128 9.91 -7.35 -0.81
N ILE A 129 10.42 -8.55 -1.09
CA ILE A 129 9.66 -9.61 -1.78
C ILE A 129 8.39 -9.98 -1.02
N TYR A 130 8.45 -9.94 0.31
CA TYR A 130 7.29 -10.17 1.18
C TYR A 130 6.59 -8.84 1.47
N VAL A 131 5.29 -8.79 1.23
CA VAL A 131 4.44 -7.62 1.48
C VAL A 131 3.35 -8.00 2.48
N ASP A 132 3.29 -7.25 3.59
CA ASP A 132 2.25 -7.39 4.60
C ASP A 132 1.43 -6.08 4.71
N GLN A 133 0.10 -6.21 4.63
CA GLN A 133 -0.79 -5.04 4.68
C GLN A 133 -1.99 -5.32 5.58
N TRP A 134 -2.50 -4.27 6.24
CA TRP A 134 -3.91 -4.24 6.61
C TRP A 134 -4.69 -3.87 5.36
N ASP A 135 -5.28 -4.87 4.75
CA ASP A 135 -6.06 -4.72 3.54
C ASP A 135 -7.53 -4.55 3.91
N TRP A 136 -8.16 -3.45 3.53
CA TRP A 136 -9.48 -3.06 4.01
C TRP A 136 -10.41 -2.63 2.89
N GLU A 137 -11.74 -2.73 3.13
CA GLU A 137 -12.78 -2.36 2.19
C GLU A 137 -14.07 -2.02 2.96
N LYS A 138 -14.76 -0.93 2.60
CA LYS A 138 -15.99 -0.45 3.24
C LYS A 138 -17.06 -0.15 2.20
N ILE A 139 -18.32 -0.55 2.49
CA ILE A 139 -19.46 -0.25 1.62
C ILE A 139 -19.88 1.22 1.80
N ILE A 140 -20.04 1.92 0.69
CA ILE A 140 -20.45 3.32 0.63
C ILE A 140 -21.73 3.50 -0.20
N THR A 141 -22.36 4.65 -0.09
CA THR A 141 -23.47 5.03 -0.97
C THR A 141 -22.94 5.69 -2.25
N ARG A 142 -23.84 5.92 -3.22
CA ARG A 142 -23.48 6.64 -4.46
C ARG A 142 -23.13 8.11 -4.18
N GLU A 143 -23.79 8.72 -3.20
CA GLU A 143 -23.53 10.09 -2.75
C GLU A 143 -22.13 10.24 -2.14
N ASN A 144 -21.57 9.18 -1.58
CA ASN A 144 -20.21 9.16 -1.04
C ASN A 144 -19.11 9.02 -2.11
N ARG A 145 -19.47 8.82 -3.40
CA ARG A 145 -18.47 8.74 -4.49
C ARG A 145 -17.99 10.13 -4.90
N ASN A 146 -17.21 10.77 -4.05
CA ASN A 146 -16.62 12.08 -4.29
C ASN A 146 -15.30 12.28 -3.51
N LEU A 147 -14.53 13.30 -3.88
CA LEU A 147 -13.24 13.61 -3.26
C LEU A 147 -13.37 14.05 -1.79
N ASP A 148 -14.47 14.67 -1.40
CA ASP A 148 -14.65 15.12 -0.01
C ASP A 148 -14.76 13.91 0.93
N TYR A 149 -15.49 12.88 0.51
CA TYR A 149 -15.56 11.62 1.25
C TYR A 149 -14.22 10.89 1.28
N LEU A 150 -13.49 10.85 0.15
CA LEU A 150 -12.13 10.31 0.10
C LEU A 150 -11.22 11.02 1.13
N LYS A 151 -11.21 12.35 1.13
CA LYS A 151 -10.43 13.17 2.07
C LYS A 151 -10.84 12.94 3.53
N LEU A 152 -12.13 12.75 3.80
CA LEU A 152 -12.62 12.40 5.13
C LEU A 152 -12.01 11.08 5.64
N ILE A 153 -12.00 10.06 4.80
CA ILE A 153 -11.44 8.74 5.14
C ILE A 153 -9.91 8.82 5.32
N VAL A 154 -9.22 9.55 4.45
CA VAL A 154 -7.77 9.79 4.59
C VAL A 154 -7.43 10.42 5.94
N ARG A 155 -8.14 11.48 6.34
CA ARG A 155 -7.93 12.11 7.66
C ARG A 155 -8.16 11.16 8.82
N ALA A 156 -9.16 10.28 8.71
CA ALA A 156 -9.43 9.27 9.75
C ALA A 156 -8.28 8.25 9.87
N ILE A 157 -7.69 7.82 8.74
CA ILE A 157 -6.54 6.91 8.71
C ILE A 157 -5.31 7.59 9.31
N VAL A 158 -4.99 8.80 8.85
CA VAL A 158 -3.83 9.57 9.37
C VAL A 158 -3.98 9.81 10.88
N ARG A 159 -5.17 10.13 11.35
CA ARG A 159 -5.42 10.28 12.78
C ARG A 159 -5.14 8.99 13.56
N ALA A 160 -5.59 7.84 13.07
CA ALA A 160 -5.31 6.54 13.70
C ALA A 160 -3.80 6.23 13.72
N ILE A 161 -3.04 6.63 12.69
CA ILE A 161 -1.59 6.52 12.65
C ILE A 161 -0.96 7.40 13.74
N CYS A 162 -1.33 8.67 13.83
CA CYS A 162 -0.81 9.60 14.83
C CYS A 162 -1.12 9.13 16.26
N ASP A 163 -2.37 8.73 16.53
CA ASP A 163 -2.78 8.22 17.86
C ASP A 163 -2.02 6.95 18.25
N THR A 164 -1.71 6.08 17.27
CA THR A 164 -0.87 4.90 17.50
C THR A 164 0.56 5.29 17.85
N ASN A 165 1.13 6.27 17.14
CA ASN A 165 2.48 6.77 17.38
C ASN A 165 2.61 7.40 18.77
N ASP A 166 1.64 8.22 19.20
CA ASP A 166 1.61 8.82 20.53
C ASP A 166 1.61 7.75 21.63
N ARG A 167 0.81 6.70 21.48
CA ARG A 167 0.78 5.56 22.39
C ARG A 167 2.08 4.76 22.37
N LEU A 168 2.70 4.62 21.21
CA LEU A 168 4.00 3.96 21.06
C LEU A 168 5.07 4.70 21.87
N HIS A 169 5.10 6.03 21.84
CA HIS A 169 6.06 6.83 22.60
C HIS A 169 5.87 6.74 24.12
N VAL A 170 4.64 6.55 24.58
CA VAL A 170 4.39 6.27 26.00
C VAL A 170 5.00 4.92 26.40
N ARG A 171 4.96 3.92 25.51
CA ARG A 171 5.46 2.57 25.77
C ARG A 171 6.96 2.43 25.55
N PHE A 172 7.50 3.15 24.57
CA PHE A 172 8.91 3.17 24.15
C PHE A 172 9.42 4.63 24.08
N PRO A 173 9.73 5.26 25.23
CA PRO A 173 10.07 6.69 25.27
C PRO A 173 11.35 7.08 24.53
N GLN A 174 12.19 6.11 24.16
CA GLN A 174 13.39 6.32 23.35
C GLN A 174 13.09 6.61 21.89
N LEU A 175 11.93 6.18 21.37
CA LEU A 175 11.46 6.53 20.03
C LEU A 175 10.99 8.00 20.00
N ARG A 176 11.28 8.71 18.90
CA ARG A 176 11.06 10.16 18.82
C ARG A 176 10.47 10.62 17.50
N THR A 177 9.93 9.69 16.71
CA THR A 177 9.27 10.01 15.46
C THR A 177 8.04 10.89 15.70
N ASN A 178 7.84 11.90 14.86
CA ASN A 178 6.70 12.81 14.99
C ASN A 178 5.97 12.90 13.64
N PHE A 179 4.64 12.85 13.67
CA PHE A 179 3.80 12.93 12.48
C PHE A 179 2.85 14.11 12.58
N ASP A 180 2.72 14.87 11.50
CA ASP A 180 1.74 15.93 11.43
C ASP A 180 0.36 15.32 11.16
N PRO A 181 -0.65 15.55 12.02
CA PRO A 181 -2.01 15.08 11.79
C PRO A 181 -2.75 15.87 10.70
N GLU A 182 -2.24 17.04 10.31
CA GLU A 182 -2.80 17.84 9.21
C GLU A 182 -2.30 17.30 7.87
N VAL A 183 -3.24 16.93 7.00
CA VAL A 183 -2.96 16.34 5.70
C VAL A 183 -3.01 17.40 4.60
N ALA A 184 -1.91 17.59 3.90
CA ALA A 184 -1.87 18.38 2.67
C ALA A 184 -2.40 17.54 1.50
N PHE A 185 -3.43 18.05 0.79
CA PHE A 185 -4.03 17.36 -0.36
C PHE A 185 -3.64 18.04 -1.66
N ILE A 186 -3.20 17.25 -2.62
CA ILE A 186 -2.86 17.70 -3.96
C ILE A 186 -3.26 16.65 -5.00
N THR A 187 -3.64 17.05 -6.19
CA THR A 187 -3.82 16.15 -7.32
C THR A 187 -2.50 15.93 -8.05
N THR A 188 -2.36 14.82 -8.76
CA THR A 188 -1.16 14.56 -9.58
C THR A 188 -0.92 15.64 -10.65
N GLN A 189 -1.99 16.24 -11.16
CA GLN A 189 -1.86 17.33 -12.14
C GLN A 189 -1.36 18.64 -11.48
N GLU A 190 -1.89 19.01 -10.32
CA GLU A 190 -1.39 20.16 -9.56
C GLU A 190 0.07 19.96 -9.14
N LEU A 191 0.44 18.71 -8.79
CA LEU A 191 1.81 18.36 -8.45
C LEU A 191 2.76 18.50 -9.65
N GLU A 192 2.34 18.08 -10.85
CA GLU A 192 3.09 18.30 -12.09
C GLU A 192 3.24 19.80 -12.41
N ASP A 193 2.17 20.58 -12.22
CA ASP A 193 2.19 22.02 -12.47
C ASP A 193 3.12 22.77 -11.50
N LEU A 194 3.18 22.31 -10.25
CA LEU A 194 4.01 22.92 -9.20
C LEU A 194 5.50 22.58 -9.39
N TYR A 195 5.81 21.38 -9.84
CA TYR A 195 7.18 20.88 -10.03
C TYR A 195 7.38 20.31 -11.43
N PRO A 196 7.31 21.13 -12.50
CA PRO A 196 7.31 20.65 -13.88
C PRO A 196 8.61 19.96 -14.30
N ASP A 197 9.72 20.34 -13.70
CA ASP A 197 11.06 19.84 -14.04
C ASP A 197 11.47 18.56 -13.28
N LEU A 198 10.68 18.14 -12.29
CA LEU A 198 10.95 16.94 -11.53
C LEU A 198 10.20 15.73 -12.11
N ASP A 199 10.76 14.55 -11.92
CA ASP A 199 10.06 13.28 -12.15
C ASP A 199 9.02 13.03 -11.05
N ASP A 200 8.27 11.94 -11.17
CA ASP A 200 7.21 11.57 -10.24
C ASP A 200 7.70 11.48 -8.78
N LYS A 201 8.82 10.78 -8.54
CA LYS A 201 9.42 10.66 -7.20
C LYS A 201 9.95 11.98 -6.66
N GLY A 202 10.63 12.75 -7.48
CA GLY A 202 11.12 14.09 -7.09
C GLY A 202 9.99 15.04 -6.73
N ARG A 203 8.83 14.94 -7.40
CA ARG A 203 7.61 15.70 -7.09
C ARG A 203 7.03 15.29 -5.73
N GLU A 204 6.91 13.96 -5.50
CA GLU A 204 6.47 13.40 -4.21
C GLU A 204 7.36 13.90 -3.08
N ASP A 205 8.69 13.75 -3.23
CA ASP A 205 9.66 14.17 -2.22
C ASP A 205 9.60 15.67 -1.92
N ALA A 206 9.53 16.51 -2.96
CA ALA A 206 9.47 17.96 -2.79
C ALA A 206 8.22 18.38 -2.00
N PHE A 207 7.04 17.85 -2.36
CA PHE A 207 5.78 18.20 -1.73
C PHE A 207 5.68 17.64 -0.30
N VAL A 208 6.02 16.36 -0.10
CA VAL A 208 5.93 15.72 1.22
C VAL A 208 6.98 16.26 2.19
N ARG A 209 8.14 16.69 1.68
CA ARG A 209 9.17 17.36 2.51
C ARG A 209 8.66 18.67 3.11
N GLU A 210 7.87 19.44 2.35
CA GLU A 210 7.31 20.71 2.81
C GLU A 210 6.17 20.51 3.81
N HIS A 211 5.33 19.48 3.60
CA HIS A 211 4.08 19.30 4.33
C HIS A 211 4.11 18.16 5.37
N HIS A 212 5.18 17.36 5.42
CA HIS A 212 5.40 16.18 6.27
C HIS A 212 4.36 15.06 6.15
N THR A 213 3.06 15.38 6.03
CA THR A 213 1.97 14.44 5.79
C THR A 213 1.16 14.89 4.59
N ALA A 214 1.11 14.09 3.54
CA ALA A 214 0.45 14.45 2.30
C ALA A 214 -0.41 13.32 1.72
N CYS A 215 -1.40 13.71 0.93
CA CYS A 215 -2.23 12.82 0.16
C CYS A 215 -2.24 13.28 -1.29
N ILE A 216 -1.63 12.47 -2.17
CA ILE A 216 -1.58 12.71 -3.60
C ILE A 216 -2.73 11.96 -4.26
N MET A 217 -3.59 12.69 -4.97
CA MET A 217 -4.87 12.20 -5.49
C MET A 217 -4.87 12.10 -7.02
N GLN A 218 -5.82 11.32 -7.56
CA GLN A 218 -6.11 11.19 -9.00
C GLN A 218 -4.95 10.58 -9.79
N ILE A 219 -4.51 9.41 -9.33
CA ILE A 219 -3.39 8.66 -9.91
C ILE A 219 -3.90 7.66 -10.95
N GLY A 220 -3.17 7.50 -12.08
CA GLY A 220 -3.41 6.49 -13.11
C GLY A 220 -3.81 7.07 -14.46
N GLY A 221 -4.47 8.25 -14.49
CA GLY A 221 -4.79 8.97 -15.72
C GLY A 221 -3.58 9.69 -16.32
N LYS A 222 -3.63 9.98 -17.62
CA LYS A 222 -2.61 10.82 -18.26
C LYS A 222 -2.72 12.28 -17.80
N LEU A 223 -1.60 12.86 -17.44
CA LEU A 223 -1.43 14.28 -17.14
C LEU A 223 -1.33 15.12 -18.43
N ARG A 224 -1.26 16.44 -18.29
CA ARG A 224 -1.10 17.35 -19.44
C ARG A 224 0.17 17.10 -20.24
N SER A 225 1.22 16.61 -19.62
CA SER A 225 2.45 16.12 -20.28
C SER A 225 2.23 14.91 -21.19
N GLY A 226 1.07 14.25 -21.12
CA GLY A 226 0.74 13.04 -21.87
C GLY A 226 1.18 11.73 -21.19
N LYS A 227 1.85 11.81 -20.02
CA LYS A 227 2.26 10.66 -19.20
C LYS A 227 1.42 10.60 -17.92
N PRO A 228 1.16 9.41 -17.35
CA PRO A 228 0.62 9.33 -16.00
C PRO A 228 1.70 9.71 -14.98
N HIS A 229 1.29 10.13 -13.78
CA HIS A 229 2.19 10.29 -12.64
C HIS A 229 2.82 8.94 -12.25
N SER A 230 1.97 7.95 -12.02
CA SER A 230 2.39 6.56 -11.86
C SER A 230 1.33 5.63 -12.45
N SER A 231 1.70 4.36 -12.66
CA SER A 231 0.77 3.35 -13.16
C SER A 231 -0.24 2.94 -12.09
N ARG A 232 -1.46 2.61 -12.53
CA ARG A 232 -2.51 2.04 -11.68
C ARG A 232 -3.27 0.97 -12.45
N ALA A 233 -3.53 -0.16 -11.80
CA ALA A 233 -4.42 -1.18 -12.37
C ALA A 233 -5.79 -0.56 -12.68
N PRO A 234 -6.41 -0.94 -13.82
CA PRO A 234 -7.65 -0.32 -14.26
C PRO A 234 -8.92 -0.85 -13.58
N ASP A 235 -8.82 -1.88 -12.75
CA ASP A 235 -9.95 -2.72 -12.40
C ASP A 235 -10.32 -2.77 -10.91
N TYR A 236 -9.78 -1.85 -10.10
CA TYR A 236 -10.26 -1.70 -8.72
C TYR A 236 -10.41 -0.24 -8.27
N ASP A 237 -9.43 0.66 -8.39
CA ASP A 237 -9.59 2.06 -8.02
C ASP A 237 -10.11 2.92 -9.18
N ASP A 238 -11.08 3.81 -8.91
CA ASP A 238 -11.42 4.89 -9.83
C ASP A 238 -10.29 5.92 -9.84
N TRP A 239 -9.61 6.10 -10.98
CA TRP A 239 -8.46 7.00 -11.10
C TRP A 239 -8.79 8.48 -10.80
N GLN A 240 -10.06 8.85 -10.83
CA GLN A 240 -10.51 10.19 -10.42
C GLN A 240 -10.77 10.31 -8.91
N LEU A 241 -10.83 9.18 -8.19
CA LEU A 241 -11.26 9.10 -6.80
C LEU A 241 -10.33 8.21 -5.95
N ASN A 242 -9.06 8.14 -6.31
CA ASN A 242 -8.02 7.40 -5.59
C ASN A 242 -6.93 8.34 -5.06
N CYS A 243 -6.10 7.81 -4.19
CA CYS A 243 -4.95 8.53 -3.65
C CYS A 243 -3.93 7.59 -3.01
N ASP A 244 -2.73 8.14 -2.80
CA ASP A 244 -1.71 7.58 -1.93
C ASP A 244 -1.45 8.52 -0.76
N ILE A 245 -1.22 7.94 0.44
CA ILE A 245 -0.90 8.66 1.68
C ILE A 245 0.59 8.52 1.95
N PHE A 246 1.25 9.66 2.07
CA PHE A 246 2.69 9.76 2.30
C PHE A 246 2.99 10.43 3.62
N PHE A 247 4.07 9.98 4.25
CA PHE A 247 4.74 10.67 5.34
C PHE A 247 6.19 10.95 4.96
N TRP A 248 6.73 12.06 5.46
CA TRP A 248 8.15 12.32 5.33
C TRP A 248 8.94 11.37 6.22
N ASN A 249 9.86 10.63 5.61
CA ASN A 249 10.78 9.76 6.35
C ASN A 249 12.05 10.54 6.68
N GLU A 250 12.17 11.00 7.93
CA GLU A 250 13.31 11.79 8.39
C GLU A 250 14.63 11.02 8.33
N VAL A 251 14.61 9.70 8.47
CA VAL A 251 15.81 8.87 8.45
C VAL A 251 16.38 8.75 7.04
N LEU A 252 15.52 8.50 6.07
CA LEU A 252 15.94 8.31 4.68
C LEU A 252 15.91 9.60 3.85
N GLY A 253 15.25 10.64 4.35
CA GLY A 253 15.15 11.94 3.66
C GLY A 253 14.33 11.92 2.38
N HIS A 254 13.29 11.10 2.33
CA HIS A 254 12.35 11.01 1.20
C HIS A 254 10.92 10.74 1.66
N ALA A 255 9.96 10.92 0.74
CA ALA A 255 8.57 10.58 0.95
C ALA A 255 8.39 9.05 1.05
N LEU A 256 7.66 8.59 2.05
CA LEU A 256 7.32 7.18 2.24
C LEU A 256 5.83 6.97 2.07
N GLU A 257 5.43 6.26 1.03
CA GLU A 257 4.07 5.81 0.82
C GLU A 257 3.70 4.75 1.88
N ILE A 258 2.70 5.06 2.70
CA ILE A 258 2.18 4.15 3.72
C ILE A 258 0.91 3.43 3.27
N SER A 259 0.09 4.09 2.45
CA SER A 259 -1.17 3.53 1.99
C SER A 259 -1.50 3.96 0.58
N SER A 260 -1.94 3.01 -0.24
CA SER A 260 -2.63 3.25 -1.50
C SER A 260 -4.10 2.87 -1.33
N MET A 261 -5.02 3.78 -1.70
CA MET A 261 -6.44 3.61 -1.49
C MET A 261 -7.29 4.36 -2.52
N GLY A 262 -8.57 3.99 -2.60
CA GLY A 262 -9.48 4.72 -3.48
C GLY A 262 -10.93 4.33 -3.29
N ILE A 263 -11.82 5.20 -3.73
CA ILE A 263 -13.19 4.81 -4.06
C ILE A 263 -13.10 3.93 -5.28
N ARG A 264 -13.69 2.74 -5.15
CA ARG A 264 -13.54 1.70 -6.20
C ARG A 264 -14.34 2.07 -7.43
N VAL A 265 -13.90 1.56 -8.58
CA VAL A 265 -14.61 1.72 -9.85
C VAL A 265 -16.09 1.32 -9.70
N ASP A 266 -16.99 2.10 -10.27
CA ASP A 266 -18.33 1.64 -10.61
C ASP A 266 -18.34 1.05 -12.05
N GLU A 267 -19.51 0.76 -12.57
CA GLU A 267 -19.69 0.15 -13.88
C GLU A 267 -19.08 1.02 -14.99
N GLU A 268 -19.30 2.34 -14.91
CA GLU A 268 -18.84 3.32 -15.91
C GLU A 268 -17.34 3.56 -15.84
N ALA A 269 -16.79 3.70 -14.63
CA ALA A 269 -15.37 3.88 -14.41
C ALA A 269 -14.58 2.64 -14.85
N LEU A 270 -15.07 1.43 -14.51
CA LEU A 270 -14.44 0.18 -14.95
C LEU A 270 -14.44 0.07 -16.46
N ASP A 271 -15.59 0.31 -17.12
CA ASP A 271 -15.72 0.27 -18.59
C ASP A 271 -14.70 1.21 -19.25
N ARG A 272 -14.63 2.43 -18.77
CA ARG A 272 -13.72 3.46 -19.28
C ARG A 272 -12.25 3.07 -19.08
N GLN A 273 -11.88 2.65 -17.87
CA GLN A 273 -10.49 2.35 -17.52
C GLN A 273 -9.95 1.10 -18.22
N LEU A 274 -10.75 0.05 -18.36
CA LEU A 274 -10.37 -1.15 -19.13
C LEU A 274 -10.07 -0.80 -20.60
N ARG A 275 -10.89 0.07 -21.20
CA ARG A 275 -10.69 0.53 -22.58
C ARG A 275 -9.41 1.36 -22.72
N ILE A 276 -9.17 2.33 -21.82
CA ILE A 276 -7.97 3.17 -21.83
C ILE A 276 -6.70 2.33 -21.68
N SER A 277 -6.75 1.29 -20.83
CA SER A 277 -5.61 0.40 -20.55
C SER A 277 -5.45 -0.73 -21.57
N GLY A 278 -6.34 -0.89 -22.56
CA GLY A 278 -6.31 -2.01 -23.49
C GLY A 278 -6.55 -3.37 -22.84
N CYS A 279 -7.26 -3.40 -21.70
CA CYS A 279 -7.51 -4.60 -20.90
C CYS A 279 -8.97 -5.11 -21.07
N ASP A 280 -9.58 -4.93 -22.23
CA ASP A 280 -10.97 -5.30 -22.49
C ASP A 280 -11.27 -6.80 -22.30
N ASN A 281 -10.27 -7.66 -22.50
CA ASN A 281 -10.37 -9.10 -22.24
C ASN A 281 -10.77 -9.44 -20.80
N ARG A 282 -10.44 -8.56 -19.81
CA ARG A 282 -10.81 -8.77 -18.40
C ARG A 282 -12.32 -8.71 -18.17
N ARG A 283 -13.11 -8.12 -19.07
CA ARG A 283 -14.59 -8.07 -18.98
C ARG A 283 -15.21 -9.45 -18.85
N GLU A 284 -14.56 -10.46 -19.42
CA GLU A 284 -15.03 -11.85 -19.42
C GLU A 284 -14.80 -12.59 -18.09
N LEU A 285 -13.96 -12.03 -17.19
CA LEU A 285 -13.68 -12.64 -15.90
C LEU A 285 -14.88 -12.52 -14.94
N PRO A 286 -15.11 -13.50 -14.06
CA PRO A 286 -16.29 -13.54 -13.19
C PRO A 286 -16.50 -12.30 -12.34
N PHE A 287 -15.43 -11.78 -11.71
CA PHE A 287 -15.49 -10.56 -10.90
C PHE A 287 -15.93 -9.35 -11.72
N HIS A 288 -15.33 -9.16 -12.90
CA HIS A 288 -15.62 -8.02 -13.77
C HIS A 288 -17.05 -8.06 -14.32
N LYS A 289 -17.56 -9.25 -14.69
CA LYS A 289 -18.96 -9.44 -15.09
C LYS A 289 -19.93 -9.04 -13.98
N MET A 290 -19.66 -9.46 -12.74
CA MET A 290 -20.50 -9.08 -11.60
C MET A 290 -20.49 -7.56 -11.36
N LEU A 291 -19.33 -6.91 -11.52
CA LEU A 291 -19.20 -5.47 -11.35
C LEU A 291 -19.94 -4.72 -12.45
N LEU A 292 -19.68 -5.03 -13.72
CA LEU A 292 -20.31 -4.39 -14.87
C LEU A 292 -21.83 -4.57 -14.90
N SER A 293 -22.36 -5.63 -14.30
CA SER A 293 -23.81 -5.85 -14.15
C SER A 293 -24.43 -5.27 -12.88
N GLY A 294 -23.68 -4.44 -12.11
CA GLY A 294 -24.19 -3.78 -10.90
C GLY A 294 -24.44 -4.72 -9.73
N GLN A 295 -23.85 -5.92 -9.72
CA GLN A 295 -24.09 -6.92 -8.68
C GLN A 295 -23.21 -6.73 -7.43
N LEU A 296 -22.15 -5.91 -7.50
CA LEU A 296 -21.26 -5.63 -6.38
C LEU A 296 -21.60 -4.31 -5.71
N PRO A 297 -21.42 -4.18 -4.38
CA PRO A 297 -21.67 -2.91 -3.69
C PRO A 297 -20.67 -1.85 -4.15
N LEU A 298 -21.04 -0.57 -4.03
CA LEU A 298 -20.09 0.55 -4.14
C LEU A 298 -19.24 0.56 -2.88
N THR A 299 -17.92 0.73 -3.05
CA THR A 299 -16.98 0.62 -1.95
C THR A 299 -15.85 1.64 -2.05
N ILE A 300 -15.21 1.88 -0.90
CA ILE A 300 -13.91 2.50 -0.74
C ILE A 300 -12.99 1.51 -0.03
N GLY A 301 -11.74 1.46 -0.40
CA GLY A 301 -10.80 0.54 0.24
C GLY A 301 -9.35 0.85 -0.10
N GLY A 302 -8.45 0.13 0.53
CA GLY A 302 -7.01 0.30 0.35
C GLY A 302 -6.21 -0.76 1.07
N GLY A 303 -4.89 -0.59 1.03
CA GLY A 303 -3.92 -1.35 1.80
C GLY A 303 -3.01 -0.42 2.57
N ILE A 304 -2.73 -0.72 3.82
CA ILE A 304 -1.78 0.00 4.65
C ILE A 304 -0.63 -0.95 4.97
N GLY A 305 0.59 -0.59 4.57
CA GLY A 305 1.78 -1.43 4.76
C GLY A 305 2.13 -1.59 6.24
N GLN A 306 2.04 -2.81 6.77
CA GLN A 306 2.29 -3.08 8.20
C GLN A 306 3.77 -2.86 8.55
N SER A 307 4.67 -3.43 7.75
CA SER A 307 6.11 -3.28 7.95
C SER A 307 6.58 -1.86 7.65
N ARG A 308 6.06 -1.20 6.60
CA ARG A 308 6.37 0.21 6.32
C ARG A 308 5.95 1.14 7.46
N LEU A 309 4.75 0.93 8.03
CA LEU A 309 4.29 1.71 9.17
C LEU A 309 5.16 1.47 10.40
N SER A 310 5.53 0.22 10.68
CA SER A 310 6.45 -0.10 11.78
C SER A 310 7.82 0.53 11.58
N MET A 311 8.38 0.45 10.37
CA MET A 311 9.64 1.10 9.98
C MET A 311 9.60 2.61 10.22
N LEU A 312 8.55 3.27 9.76
CA LEU A 312 8.35 4.72 9.91
C LEU A 312 8.25 5.13 11.38
N MET A 313 7.39 4.45 12.17
CA MET A 313 7.16 4.77 13.59
C MET A 313 8.37 4.51 14.47
N MET A 314 9.22 3.56 14.10
CA MET A 314 10.42 3.23 14.88
C MET A 314 11.67 3.97 14.38
N GLY A 315 11.57 4.71 13.28
CA GLY A 315 12.71 5.43 12.70
C GLY A 315 13.80 4.50 12.17
N CYS A 316 13.42 3.41 11.50
CA CYS A 316 14.34 2.44 10.91
C CYS A 316 14.85 2.91 9.55
N ALA A 317 16.10 2.57 9.22
CA ALA A 317 16.71 2.87 7.91
C ALA A 317 16.41 1.81 6.86
N HIS A 318 16.06 0.59 7.26
CA HIS A 318 15.78 -0.51 6.35
C HIS A 318 14.56 -1.32 6.81
N ILE A 319 13.69 -1.69 5.88
CA ILE A 319 12.47 -2.46 6.19
C ILE A 319 12.78 -3.83 6.83
N GLY A 320 13.95 -4.39 6.56
CA GLY A 320 14.43 -5.64 7.17
C GLY A 320 14.69 -5.56 8.68
N GLU A 321 14.74 -4.37 9.27
CA GLU A 321 14.79 -4.21 10.73
C GLU A 321 13.45 -4.56 11.40
N VAL A 322 12.37 -4.52 10.64
CA VAL A 322 11.00 -4.74 11.14
C VAL A 322 10.25 -5.86 10.43
N GLN A 323 10.88 -6.48 9.44
CA GLN A 323 10.29 -7.54 8.63
C GLN A 323 11.29 -8.67 8.36
N SER A 324 10.93 -9.88 8.76
CA SER A 324 11.67 -11.07 8.36
C SER A 324 11.38 -11.42 6.90
N SER A 325 12.42 -11.48 6.08
CA SER A 325 12.32 -11.75 4.64
C SER A 325 13.61 -12.40 4.12
N VAL A 326 13.77 -12.49 2.81
CA VAL A 326 15.01 -12.90 2.14
C VAL A 326 15.64 -11.68 1.48
N TRP A 327 16.94 -11.52 1.71
CA TRP A 327 17.71 -10.39 1.24
C TRP A 327 18.87 -10.82 0.36
N ASP A 328 19.26 -10.02 -0.59
CA ASP A 328 20.45 -10.24 -1.39
C ASP A 328 21.73 -9.95 -0.59
N ALA A 329 22.86 -10.45 -1.09
CA ALA A 329 24.14 -10.33 -0.40
C ALA A 329 24.63 -8.88 -0.24
N VAL A 330 24.24 -7.97 -1.13
CA VAL A 330 24.64 -6.55 -1.07
C VAL A 330 23.88 -5.88 0.08
N THR A 331 22.59 -6.12 0.19
CA THR A 331 21.75 -5.64 1.30
C THR A 331 22.27 -6.13 2.64
N ILE A 332 22.55 -7.44 2.77
CA ILE A 332 23.08 -8.03 3.99
C ILE A 332 24.40 -7.36 4.39
N GLN A 333 25.37 -7.26 3.46
CA GLN A 333 26.67 -6.66 3.74
C GLN A 333 26.57 -5.17 4.13
N ALA A 334 25.72 -4.39 3.46
CA ALA A 334 25.52 -2.98 3.77
C ALA A 334 24.92 -2.79 5.17
N CYS A 335 23.91 -3.59 5.52
CA CYS A 335 23.29 -3.56 6.84
C CYS A 335 24.25 -3.98 7.95
N GLU A 336 24.99 -5.09 7.76
CA GLU A 336 26.00 -5.56 8.70
C GLU A 336 27.11 -4.52 8.95
N ALA A 337 27.62 -3.88 7.88
CA ALA A 337 28.65 -2.85 7.97
C ALA A 337 28.18 -1.62 8.77
N ALA A 338 26.88 -1.32 8.75
CA ALA A 338 26.25 -0.25 9.51
C ALA A 338 25.77 -0.68 10.91
N GLY A 339 25.94 -1.95 11.28
CA GLY A 339 25.45 -2.48 12.56
C GLY A 339 23.94 -2.68 12.63
N ILE A 340 23.28 -2.70 11.46
CA ILE A 340 21.87 -3.01 11.32
C ILE A 340 21.70 -4.53 11.28
N LYS A 341 20.79 -5.04 12.11
CA LYS A 341 20.42 -6.46 12.11
C LYS A 341 19.11 -6.65 11.36
N LEU A 342 19.14 -7.43 10.30
CA LEU A 342 17.96 -7.87 9.56
C LEU A 342 17.28 -9.02 10.31
N LEU A 343 15.93 -8.97 10.44
CA LEU A 343 15.12 -10.00 11.11
C LEU A 343 15.04 -11.28 10.30
#